data_f8fcf8217b2fda20b814eb02c32eb652
#
_entry.id   f8fcf8217b2fda20b814eb02c32eb652
#
_cell.length_a   1.000
_cell.length_b   1.000
_cell.length_c   1.000
_cell.angle_alpha   90.00
_cell.angle_beta   90.00
_cell.angle_gamma   90.00
#
_symmetry.space_group_name_H-M   'P 1'
#
loop_
_entity.id
_entity.type
_entity.pdbx_description
1 polymer ?
#
loop_
_entity_poly.entity_id
_entity_poly.type
_entity_poly.pdbx_seq_one_letter_code
_entity_poly.pdbx_strand_id
1 'polypeptide(L)'
;MPFSIDSNVLIDVSRGNAAAIKYVDGLPEPWALSQVTAMELIVGARDKRDLATIDEFLSLYPVVPLSDSIGTGAYRLLKTYAKSHGLHVFDSLVAATAIERRSP
;
A
#
# COMPACT_ATOMS: atom_id res chain seq x y z
N MET A 1 10.47 -11.88 3.27
CA MET A 1 9.75 -11.05 2.31
C MET A 1 8.88 -10.06 3.04
N PRO A 2 9.00 -8.78 2.78
CA PRO A 2 8.13 -7.82 3.44
C PRO A 2 6.68 -8.01 3.00
N PHE A 3 5.77 -7.92 3.95
CA PHE A 3 4.36 -8.02 3.66
C PHE A 3 3.85 -6.76 2.99
N SER A 4 2.97 -6.94 2.01
CA SER A 4 2.18 -5.86 1.46
C SER A 4 0.81 -5.94 2.13
N ILE A 5 0.47 -4.94 2.91
CA ILE A 5 -0.79 -4.93 3.65
C ILE A 5 -1.88 -4.31 2.80
N ASP A 6 -3.03 -5.00 2.75
CA ASP A 6 -4.21 -4.53 2.04
C ASP A 6 -4.69 -3.20 2.64
N SER A 7 -5.06 -2.26 1.79
CA SER A 7 -5.55 -0.96 2.21
C SER A 7 -6.79 -1.05 3.10
N ASN A 8 -7.65 -2.04 2.88
CA ASN A 8 -8.84 -2.24 3.73
C ASN A 8 -8.46 -2.55 5.17
N VAL A 9 -7.43 -3.38 5.38
CA VAL A 9 -6.92 -3.69 6.71
C VAL A 9 -6.36 -2.43 7.37
N LEU A 10 -5.61 -1.63 6.62
CA LEU A 10 -5.02 -0.40 7.13
C LEU A 10 -6.08 0.64 7.49
N ILE A 11 -7.15 0.74 6.71
CA ILE A 11 -8.28 1.61 7.04
C ILE A 11 -8.88 1.18 8.37
N ASP A 12 -9.11 -0.12 8.57
CA ASP A 12 -9.65 -0.65 9.81
C ASP A 12 -8.73 -0.36 11.00
N VAL A 13 -7.41 -0.52 10.82
CA VAL A 13 -6.43 -0.19 11.86
C VAL A 13 -6.50 1.29 12.22
N SER A 14 -6.55 2.17 11.22
CA SER A 14 -6.59 3.63 11.44
C SER A 14 -7.86 4.06 12.19
N ARG A 15 -8.92 3.26 12.10
CA ARG A 15 -10.20 3.53 12.78
C ARG A 15 -10.32 2.80 14.12
N GLY A 16 -9.25 2.17 14.60
CA GLY A 16 -9.22 1.53 15.89
C GLY A 16 -9.86 0.14 15.96
N ASN A 17 -10.03 -0.53 14.83
CA ASN A 17 -10.57 -1.90 14.81
C ASN A 17 -9.59 -2.85 15.52
N ALA A 18 -10.02 -3.43 16.63
CA ALA A 18 -9.15 -4.26 17.47
C ALA A 18 -8.64 -5.51 16.74
N ALA A 19 -9.47 -6.15 15.93
CA ALA A 19 -9.08 -7.34 15.19
C ALA A 19 -8.03 -7.02 14.12
N ALA A 20 -8.19 -5.90 13.42
CA ALA A 20 -7.24 -5.46 12.41
C ALA A 20 -5.90 -5.08 13.04
N ILE A 21 -5.92 -4.39 14.17
CA ILE A 21 -4.71 -4.03 14.92
C ILE A 21 -3.97 -5.29 15.35
N LYS A 22 -4.68 -6.26 15.89
CA LYS A 22 -4.11 -7.52 16.35
C LYS A 22 -3.48 -8.29 15.17
N TYR A 23 -4.15 -8.28 14.02
CA TYR A 23 -3.64 -8.92 12.80
C TYR A 23 -2.30 -8.31 12.38
N VAL A 24 -2.23 -6.98 12.30
CA VAL A 24 -1.01 -6.27 11.89
C VAL A 24 0.11 -6.48 12.90
N ASP A 25 -0.18 -6.39 14.19
CA ASP A 25 0.81 -6.59 15.25
C ASP A 25 1.35 -8.02 15.29
N GLY A 26 0.56 -8.97 14.81
CA GLY A 26 0.94 -10.38 14.77
C GLY A 26 1.73 -10.80 13.55
N LEU A 27 1.98 -9.90 12.60
CA LEU A 27 2.74 -10.24 11.41
C LEU A 27 4.20 -10.58 11.77
N PRO A 28 4.73 -11.69 11.21
CA PRO A 28 6.05 -12.20 11.63
C PRO A 28 7.23 -11.40 11.08
N GLU A 29 7.02 -10.54 10.11
CA GLU A 29 8.09 -9.77 9.47
C GLU A 29 7.76 -8.29 9.47
N PRO A 30 8.81 -7.42 9.44
CA PRO A 30 8.58 -6.00 9.24
C PRO A 30 7.85 -5.78 7.92
N TRP A 31 6.88 -4.91 7.93
CA TRP A 31 6.15 -4.57 6.74
C TRP A 31 6.35 -3.09 6.42
N ALA A 32 6.16 -2.77 5.16
CA ALA A 32 6.25 -1.40 4.68
C ALA A 32 5.04 -1.12 3.79
N LEU A 33 4.70 0.16 3.69
CA LEU A 33 3.54 0.62 2.97
C LEU A 33 3.98 1.18 1.63
N SER A 34 3.34 0.76 0.56
CA SER A 34 3.54 1.40 -0.74
C SER A 34 3.01 2.82 -0.69
N GLN A 35 3.73 3.77 -1.28
CA GLN A 35 3.27 5.15 -1.36
C GLN A 35 1.92 5.26 -2.07
N VAL A 36 1.68 4.43 -3.08
CA VAL A 36 0.39 4.44 -3.79
C VAL A 36 -0.73 3.96 -2.87
N THR A 37 -0.47 3.00 -1.99
CA THR A 37 -1.44 2.57 -0.98
C THR A 37 -1.74 3.69 0.02
N ALA A 38 -0.71 4.42 0.44
CA ALA A 38 -0.89 5.59 1.30
C ALA A 38 -1.79 6.64 0.62
N MET A 39 -1.57 6.89 -0.68
CA MET A 39 -2.39 7.81 -1.45
C MET A 39 -3.85 7.36 -1.50
N GLU A 40 -4.09 6.06 -1.68
CA GLU A 40 -5.45 5.51 -1.68
C GLU A 40 -6.17 5.72 -0.34
N LEU A 41 -5.43 5.57 0.75
CA LEU A 41 -5.99 5.81 2.08
C LEU A 41 -6.40 7.27 2.25
N ILE A 42 -5.58 8.20 1.77
CA ILE A 42 -5.88 9.64 1.82
C ILE A 42 -7.13 9.95 0.99
N VAL A 43 -7.20 9.40 -0.23
CA VAL A 43 -8.36 9.61 -1.11
C VAL A 43 -9.64 9.05 -0.48
N GLY A 44 -9.53 7.95 0.27
CA GLY A 44 -10.66 7.32 0.94
C GLY A 44 -11.14 8.01 2.21
N ALA A 45 -10.48 9.09 2.65
CA ALA A 45 -10.90 9.82 3.83
C ALA A 45 -12.29 10.42 3.64
N ARG A 46 -13.14 10.35 4.68
CA ARG A 46 -14.53 10.79 4.61
C ARG A 46 -14.66 12.31 4.69
N ASP A 47 -13.75 12.97 5.41
CA ASP A 47 -13.73 14.41 5.62
C ASP A 47 -12.34 14.86 6.04
N LYS A 48 -12.18 16.16 6.32
CA LYS A 48 -10.88 16.72 6.69
C LYS A 48 -10.36 16.15 8.03
N ARG A 49 -11.26 15.86 8.95
CA ARG A 49 -10.88 15.30 10.25
C ARG A 49 -10.36 13.86 10.07
N ASP A 50 -11.07 13.06 9.30
CA ASP A 50 -10.68 11.70 8.98
C ASP A 50 -9.33 11.69 8.24
N LEU A 51 -9.14 12.61 7.30
CA LEU A 51 -7.88 12.76 6.58
C LEU A 51 -6.72 13.05 7.52
N ALA A 52 -6.89 13.96 8.47
CA ALA A 52 -5.86 14.29 9.45
C ALA A 52 -5.51 13.07 10.31
N THR A 53 -6.51 12.30 10.71
CA THR A 53 -6.32 11.07 11.49
C THR A 53 -5.53 10.02 10.70
N ILE A 54 -5.88 9.83 9.42
CA ILE A 54 -5.19 8.88 8.55
C ILE A 54 -3.75 9.33 8.30
N ASP A 55 -3.53 10.61 8.04
CA ASP A 55 -2.21 11.15 7.79
C ASP A 55 -1.29 10.96 9.01
N GLU A 56 -1.80 11.25 10.21
CA GLU A 56 -1.07 11.00 11.45
C GLU A 56 -0.74 9.53 11.62
N PHE A 57 -1.70 8.64 11.35
CA PHE A 57 -1.50 7.20 11.41
C PHE A 57 -0.39 6.76 10.44
N LEU A 58 -0.44 7.23 9.19
CA LEU A 58 0.56 6.86 8.17
C LEU A 58 1.97 7.31 8.55
N SER A 59 2.11 8.39 9.31
CA SER A 59 3.41 8.89 9.73
C SER A 59 4.15 7.93 10.67
N LEU A 60 3.45 6.96 11.22
CA LEU A 60 4.03 5.96 12.15
C LEU A 60 4.71 4.80 11.43
N TYR A 61 4.54 4.66 10.14
CA TYR A 61 5.00 3.49 9.39
C TYR A 61 5.93 3.87 8.25
N PRO A 62 6.88 2.99 7.90
CA PRO A 62 7.74 3.24 6.76
C PRO A 62 6.93 3.15 5.46
N VAL A 63 7.13 4.12 4.60
CA VAL A 63 6.49 4.18 3.27
C VAL A 63 7.58 4.03 2.23
N VAL A 64 7.36 3.13 1.27
CA VAL A 64 8.26 2.95 0.13
C VAL A 64 7.86 3.97 -0.93
N PRO A 65 8.70 4.98 -1.20
CA PRO A 65 8.33 5.99 -2.19
C PRO A 65 8.31 5.41 -3.61
N LEU A 66 7.47 6.00 -4.44
CA LEU A 66 7.47 5.67 -5.86
C LEU A 66 8.80 6.13 -6.47
N SER A 67 9.43 5.21 -7.20
CA SER A 67 10.73 5.48 -7.84
C SER A 67 10.59 5.28 -9.34
N ASP A 68 11.63 5.68 -10.09
CA ASP A 68 11.67 5.46 -11.53
C ASP A 68 11.56 3.97 -11.86
N SER A 69 12.24 3.12 -11.11
CA SER A 69 12.20 1.68 -11.35
C SER A 69 10.82 1.08 -11.06
N ILE A 70 10.12 1.58 -10.03
CA ILE A 70 8.76 1.15 -9.73
C ILE A 70 7.82 1.57 -10.86
N GLY A 71 7.93 2.80 -11.33
CA GLY A 71 7.12 3.29 -12.46
C GLY A 71 7.36 2.47 -13.72
N THR A 72 8.61 2.21 -14.04
CA THR A 72 8.97 1.39 -15.21
C THR A 72 8.47 -0.04 -15.06
N GLY A 73 8.62 -0.63 -13.88
CA GLY A 73 8.12 -1.97 -13.59
C GLY A 73 6.60 -2.07 -13.72
N ALA A 74 5.88 -1.09 -13.18
CA ALA A 74 4.43 -1.03 -13.30
C ALA A 74 3.99 -0.94 -14.76
N TYR A 75 4.67 -0.11 -15.55
CA TYR A 75 4.38 0.01 -16.98
C TYR A 75 4.54 -1.32 -17.71
N ARG A 76 5.60 -2.06 -17.42
CA ARG A 76 5.84 -3.38 -18.00
C ARG A 76 4.76 -4.38 -17.63
N LEU A 77 4.34 -4.37 -16.35
CA LEU A 77 3.27 -5.24 -15.88
C LEU A 77 1.96 -4.94 -16.60
N LEU A 78 1.65 -3.67 -16.79
CA LEU A 78 0.44 -3.27 -17.51
C LEU A 78 0.49 -3.72 -18.97
N LYS A 79 1.63 -3.58 -19.64
CA LYS A 79 1.79 -4.05 -21.02
C LYS A 79 1.54 -5.54 -21.13
N THR A 80 1.96 -6.31 -20.14
CA THR A 80 1.86 -7.76 -20.16
C THR A 80 0.47 -8.24 -19.75
N TYR A 81 -0.14 -7.64 -18.73
CA TYR A 81 -1.30 -8.22 -18.05
C TYR A 81 -2.58 -7.38 -18.11
N ALA A 82 -2.54 -6.13 -18.59
CA ALA A 82 -3.74 -5.30 -18.58
C ALA A 82 -4.86 -5.92 -19.42
N LYS A 83 -4.55 -6.42 -20.61
CA LYS A 83 -5.54 -7.00 -21.52
C LYS A 83 -5.89 -8.44 -21.15
N SER A 84 -4.90 -9.24 -20.76
CA SER A 84 -5.11 -10.66 -20.49
C SER A 84 -5.75 -10.92 -19.11
N HIS A 85 -5.46 -10.08 -18.11
CA HIS A 85 -5.87 -10.29 -16.71
C HIS A 85 -6.58 -9.10 -16.09
N GLY A 86 -6.87 -8.05 -16.86
CA GLY A 86 -7.57 -6.87 -16.34
C GLY A 86 -6.79 -6.10 -15.27
N LEU A 87 -5.46 -6.14 -15.33
CA LEU A 87 -4.64 -5.44 -14.34
C LEU A 87 -4.85 -3.93 -14.44
N HIS A 88 -5.10 -3.28 -13.32
CA HIS A 88 -5.28 -1.84 -13.23
C HIS A 88 -4.01 -1.13 -12.78
N VAL A 89 -3.97 0.20 -12.99
CA VAL A 89 -2.79 1.02 -12.66
C VAL A 89 -2.41 0.88 -11.18
N PHE A 90 -3.39 0.97 -10.29
CA PHE A 90 -3.13 0.85 -8.86
C PHE A 90 -2.45 -0.49 -8.54
N ASP A 91 -3.01 -1.59 -9.04
CA ASP A 91 -2.48 -2.93 -8.80
C ASP A 91 -1.06 -3.08 -9.32
N SER A 92 -0.79 -2.49 -10.50
CA SER A 92 0.55 -2.56 -11.10
C SER A 92 1.59 -1.84 -10.26
N LEU A 93 1.23 -0.69 -9.69
CA LEU A 93 2.13 0.09 -8.84
C LEU A 93 2.40 -0.64 -7.51
N VAL A 94 1.38 -1.26 -6.93
CA VAL A 94 1.55 -2.06 -5.72
C VAL A 94 2.45 -3.26 -5.98
N ALA A 95 2.21 -3.99 -7.08
CA ALA A 95 3.01 -5.14 -7.45
C ALA A 95 4.47 -4.75 -7.76
N ALA A 96 4.68 -3.67 -8.51
CA ALA A 96 6.02 -3.18 -8.83
C ALA A 96 6.78 -2.76 -7.56
N THR A 97 6.09 -2.16 -6.60
CA THR A 97 6.69 -1.80 -5.31
C THR A 97 7.13 -3.05 -4.56
N ALA A 98 6.32 -4.08 -4.54
CA ALA A 98 6.66 -5.35 -3.88
C ALA A 98 7.88 -6.01 -4.53
N ILE A 99 7.96 -5.99 -5.85
CA ILE A 99 9.09 -6.55 -6.59
C ILE A 99 10.37 -5.77 -6.27
N GLU A 100 10.30 -4.43 -6.27
CA GLU A 100 11.43 -3.57 -5.93
C GLU A 100 11.96 -3.87 -4.52
N ARG A 101 11.06 -4.10 -3.56
CA ARG A 101 11.43 -4.40 -2.17
C ARG A 101 12.11 -5.75 -2.01
N ARG A 102 11.93 -6.66 -2.97
CA ARG A 102 12.61 -7.96 -2.96
C ARG A 102 14.04 -7.89 -3.49
N SER A 103 14.34 -6.86 -4.26
CA SER A 103 15.67 -6.73 -4.84
C SER A 103 16.68 -6.39 -3.75
N PRO A 104 17.82 -7.08 -3.69
CA PRO A 104 18.87 -6.75 -2.73
C PRO A 104 19.48 -5.39 -3.02
#